data_86d1205b6cd241cadee1359c33c93523
#
_entry.id   86d1205b6cd241cadee1359c33c93523
#
_cell.length_a   1.000
_cell.length_b   1.000
_cell.length_c   1.000
_cell.angle_alpha   90.00
_cell.angle_beta   90.00
_cell.angle_gamma   90.00
#
_symmetry.space_group_name_H-M   'P 1'
#
loop_
_entity.id
_entity.type
_entity.pdbx_description
1 polymer ?
#
loop_
_entity_poly.entity_id
_entity_poly.type
_entity_poly.pdbx_seq_one_letter_code
_entity_poly.pdbx_strand_id
1 'polypeptide(L)'
;MNHYQVWTGGKNATHCQIAIPFICEAVDKFLSGNSRHGWVLPVSALKAQPWAKFRAIYPRWNLIADLSEMEERIFPGPNQPCILVSGKRLQFSEREIWRAPPGESILTDATWDHAKPRIQIAAPPPPFPEQASEPYGKGPRKFLKGAKIVPYSLVMIDEYPGDGRFTCVQSTTGYWREQQPMSGAQLSDNIHPVLAGENCLPFRIEGQRFAILPLSRENPRQLCVKEQGQQFQRYWKKAERAWKEYREIKQSNIPTLLENIEYRRGVSAQLPLRRRDAGRRVIYNSSGGRLLRAARTAKSPEAIINKDAYYYIARNQKEALYLVGVLNAPCLGDAIFQSKTSNLHFDLNPVKKIPIPAFRPKSKLHGRIAEISRQCEKLAQKTDLTGLRGQPNRTKAVQRALRESGLFDKLDAAVRKLLPNHAQKKP
;
A
#
# COMPACT_ATOMS: atom_id res chain seq x y z
N MET A 1 -18.44 24.97 -0.06
CA MET A 1 -18.86 23.55 -0.13
C MET A 1 -20.28 23.33 0.36
N ASN A 2 -20.67 23.90 1.48
CA ASN A 2 -22.06 23.79 1.96
C ASN A 2 -23.06 24.46 1.02
N HIS A 3 -22.71 25.62 0.44
CA HIS A 3 -23.54 26.32 -0.55
C HIS A 3 -23.93 25.44 -1.74
N TYR A 4 -22.99 24.65 -2.26
CA TYR A 4 -23.23 23.75 -3.38
C TYR A 4 -23.72 22.35 -2.97
N GLN A 5 -23.99 22.10 -1.69
CA GLN A 5 -24.45 20.82 -1.15
C GLN A 5 -23.55 19.60 -1.49
N VAL A 6 -22.30 19.84 -1.85
CA VAL A 6 -21.35 18.80 -2.28
C VAL A 6 -20.51 18.23 -1.13
N TRP A 7 -20.76 18.67 0.09
CA TRP A 7 -20.06 18.20 1.27
C TRP A 7 -20.53 16.81 1.72
N THR A 8 -19.62 15.85 1.80
CA THR A 8 -19.95 14.48 2.20
C THR A 8 -19.79 14.20 3.69
N GLY A 9 -19.37 15.21 4.47
CA GLY A 9 -19.06 15.06 5.90
C GLY A 9 -17.66 14.47 6.15
N GLY A 10 -17.16 14.62 7.37
CA GLY A 10 -15.85 14.14 7.82
C GLY A 10 -14.96 15.26 8.35
N LYS A 11 -14.17 14.94 9.39
CA LYS A 11 -13.27 15.92 10.06
C LYS A 11 -12.07 16.33 9.21
N ASN A 12 -11.76 15.60 8.13
CA ASN A 12 -10.58 15.81 7.29
C ASN A 12 -10.98 16.15 5.85
N ALA A 13 -11.29 17.41 5.61
CA ALA A 13 -11.57 17.98 4.28
C ALA A 13 -10.36 18.01 3.32
N THR A 14 -9.26 17.31 3.62
CA THR A 14 -7.92 17.78 3.30
C THR A 14 -7.34 17.36 1.95
N HIS A 15 -7.85 16.41 1.18
CA HIS A 15 -6.99 15.94 0.09
C HIS A 15 -7.48 16.04 -1.35
N CYS A 16 -8.74 16.26 -1.62
CA CYS A 16 -9.19 16.38 -3.02
C CYS A 16 -10.34 17.37 -3.18
N GLN A 17 -10.71 18.03 -2.12
CA GLN A 17 -12.01 18.72 -2.04
C GLN A 17 -11.95 20.19 -2.47
N ILE A 18 -10.75 20.78 -2.56
CA ILE A 18 -10.62 22.17 -3.05
C ILE A 18 -11.05 22.28 -4.51
N ALA A 19 -10.80 21.27 -5.33
CA ALA A 19 -11.22 21.27 -6.72
C ALA A 19 -12.75 21.29 -6.88
N ILE A 20 -13.50 20.66 -5.96
CA ILE A 20 -14.96 20.60 -6.04
C ILE A 20 -15.62 21.97 -5.97
N PRO A 21 -15.40 22.80 -4.93
CA PRO A 21 -16.02 24.12 -4.89
C PRO A 21 -15.51 25.04 -6.02
N PHE A 22 -14.25 24.91 -6.44
CA PHE A 22 -13.73 25.64 -7.57
C PHE A 22 -14.47 25.32 -8.86
N ILE A 23 -14.72 24.06 -9.15
CA ILE A 23 -15.46 23.61 -10.32
C ILE A 23 -16.91 24.10 -10.23
N CYS A 24 -17.55 23.93 -9.07
CA CYS A 24 -18.93 24.37 -8.87
C CYS A 24 -19.07 25.89 -9.12
N GLU A 25 -18.16 26.68 -8.54
CA GLU A 25 -18.11 28.13 -8.70
C GLU A 25 -17.90 28.53 -10.17
N ALA A 26 -16.98 27.85 -10.86
CA ALA A 26 -16.69 28.12 -12.26
C ALA A 26 -17.88 27.79 -13.16
N VAL A 27 -18.54 26.67 -12.92
CA VAL A 27 -19.73 26.23 -13.67
C VAL A 27 -20.90 27.18 -13.43
N ASP A 28 -21.10 27.62 -12.20
CA ASP A 28 -22.23 28.46 -11.80
C ASP A 28 -22.10 29.91 -12.32
N LYS A 29 -20.90 30.48 -12.21
CA LYS A 29 -20.69 31.90 -12.51
C LYS A 29 -20.19 32.21 -13.91
N PHE A 30 -19.46 31.29 -14.54
CA PHE A 30 -18.73 31.59 -15.77
C PHE A 30 -19.17 30.76 -16.98
N LEU A 31 -19.95 29.72 -16.79
CA LEU A 31 -20.35 28.84 -17.88
C LEU A 31 -21.85 28.92 -18.14
N SER A 32 -22.24 29.22 -19.39
CA SER A 32 -23.60 29.10 -19.86
C SER A 32 -23.94 27.63 -20.19
N GLY A 33 -25.22 27.30 -20.33
CA GLY A 33 -25.70 25.94 -20.60
C GLY A 33 -25.09 25.25 -21.84
N ASN A 34 -24.54 26.05 -22.80
CA ASN A 34 -23.91 25.56 -24.02
C ASN A 34 -22.37 25.67 -24.01
N SER A 35 -21.79 26.13 -22.94
CA SER A 35 -20.32 26.30 -22.83
C SER A 35 -19.60 24.97 -22.89
N ARG A 36 -18.50 24.95 -23.66
CA ARG A 36 -17.54 23.84 -23.62
C ARG A 36 -16.49 24.13 -22.56
N HIS A 37 -16.15 23.16 -21.75
CA HIS A 37 -15.09 23.28 -20.76
C HIS A 37 -14.35 21.95 -20.60
N GLY A 38 -13.10 22.02 -20.18
CA GLY A 38 -12.27 20.85 -19.89
C GLY A 38 -11.60 20.99 -18.53
N TRP A 39 -11.51 19.91 -17.81
CA TRP A 39 -10.90 19.84 -16.49
C TRP A 39 -9.90 18.71 -16.41
N VAL A 40 -8.75 18.99 -15.86
CA VAL A 40 -7.79 17.94 -15.49
C VAL A 40 -7.98 17.67 -14.02
N LEU A 41 -8.40 16.45 -13.70
CA LEU A 41 -8.77 16.05 -12.34
C LEU A 41 -8.00 14.79 -11.93
N PRO A 42 -7.71 14.62 -10.64
CA PRO A 42 -7.18 13.35 -10.17
C PRO A 42 -8.20 12.23 -10.36
N VAL A 43 -7.73 11.02 -10.61
CA VAL A 43 -8.61 9.84 -10.80
C VAL A 43 -9.55 9.58 -9.61
N SER A 44 -9.20 10.09 -8.44
CA SER A 44 -10.06 10.07 -7.26
C SER A 44 -11.42 10.77 -7.47
N ALA A 45 -11.49 11.73 -8.40
CA ALA A 45 -12.76 12.39 -8.75
C ALA A 45 -13.81 11.42 -9.24
N LEU A 46 -13.40 10.32 -9.93
CA LEU A 46 -14.33 9.29 -10.41
C LEU A 46 -14.79 8.30 -9.33
N LYS A 47 -13.98 8.06 -8.31
CA LYS A 47 -14.15 6.89 -7.43
C LYS A 47 -14.25 7.22 -5.95
N ALA A 48 -13.58 8.28 -5.49
CA ALA A 48 -13.45 8.54 -4.07
C ALA A 48 -14.77 9.03 -3.45
N GLN A 49 -15.01 8.58 -2.22
CA GLN A 49 -16.19 8.95 -1.43
C GLN A 49 -16.36 10.46 -1.27
N PRO A 50 -15.31 11.28 -1.07
CA PRO A 50 -15.46 12.74 -0.99
C PRO A 50 -16.10 13.40 -2.21
N TRP A 51 -16.02 12.74 -3.37
CA TRP A 51 -16.59 13.22 -4.63
C TRP A 51 -18.01 12.67 -4.90
N ALA A 52 -18.54 11.80 -4.05
CA ALA A 52 -19.80 11.10 -4.31
C ALA A 52 -21.00 12.06 -4.50
N LYS A 53 -21.13 13.06 -3.62
CA LYS A 53 -22.21 14.07 -3.76
C LYS A 53 -22.02 14.95 -4.99
N PHE A 54 -20.78 15.35 -5.29
CA PHE A 54 -20.49 16.10 -6.50
C PHE A 54 -20.91 15.31 -7.75
N ARG A 55 -20.54 14.03 -7.86
CA ARG A 55 -20.97 13.18 -8.97
C ARG A 55 -22.49 13.00 -9.07
N ALA A 56 -23.20 12.99 -7.94
CA ALA A 56 -24.66 12.87 -7.91
C ALA A 56 -25.36 14.15 -8.36
N ILE A 57 -24.83 15.31 -7.99
CA ILE A 57 -25.42 16.62 -8.30
C ILE A 57 -25.08 17.07 -9.74
N TYR A 58 -23.87 16.73 -10.19
CA TYR A 58 -23.36 17.08 -11.52
C TYR A 58 -23.20 15.83 -12.41
N PRO A 59 -24.29 15.14 -12.81
CA PRO A 59 -24.20 13.87 -13.54
C PRO A 59 -23.82 14.02 -15.02
N ARG A 60 -23.68 15.26 -15.52
CA ARG A 60 -23.51 15.57 -16.95
C ARG A 60 -22.04 15.80 -17.36
N TRP A 61 -21.12 15.14 -16.72
CA TRP A 61 -19.69 15.26 -17.03
C TRP A 61 -19.29 14.22 -18.06
N ASN A 62 -18.58 14.68 -19.08
CA ASN A 62 -17.97 13.82 -20.06
C ASN A 62 -16.56 13.44 -19.62
N LEU A 63 -16.31 12.17 -19.36
CA LEU A 63 -14.97 11.67 -19.29
C LEU A 63 -14.42 11.49 -20.71
N ILE A 64 -13.41 12.28 -21.09
CA ILE A 64 -12.72 12.11 -22.38
C ILE A 64 -11.69 11.03 -22.25
N ALA A 65 -10.87 11.06 -21.19
CA ALA A 65 -9.80 10.08 -20.99
C ALA A 65 -9.49 9.84 -19.52
N ASP A 66 -9.25 8.59 -19.17
CA ASP A 66 -8.62 8.18 -17.92
C ASP A 66 -7.16 7.86 -18.22
N LEU A 67 -6.27 8.77 -17.79
CA LEU A 67 -4.83 8.65 -18.02
C LEU A 67 -4.11 7.90 -16.89
N SER A 68 -4.85 7.27 -15.99
CA SER A 68 -4.30 6.63 -14.80
C SER A 68 -3.37 5.44 -15.09
N GLU A 69 -3.45 4.87 -16.28
CA GLU A 69 -2.62 3.75 -16.73
C GLU A 69 -1.46 4.17 -17.65
N MET A 70 -1.31 5.48 -17.92
CA MET A 70 -0.14 5.99 -18.62
C MET A 70 1.07 5.94 -17.69
N GLU A 71 2.18 5.42 -18.15
CA GLU A 71 3.46 5.43 -17.42
C GLU A 71 4.11 6.82 -17.47
N GLU A 72 3.78 7.58 -18.46
CA GLU A 72 4.29 8.92 -18.74
C GLU A 72 3.70 9.94 -17.75
N ARG A 73 4.52 10.86 -17.30
CA ARG A 73 4.08 12.01 -16.50
C ARG A 73 3.60 13.13 -17.42
N ILE A 74 2.30 13.25 -17.57
CA ILE A 74 1.69 14.26 -18.42
C ILE A 74 1.73 15.65 -17.76
N PHE A 75 1.71 15.69 -16.44
CA PHE A 75 1.78 16.95 -15.68
C PHE A 75 2.94 16.93 -14.69
N PRO A 76 3.67 18.07 -14.52
CA PRO A 76 4.68 18.18 -13.50
C PRO A 76 4.05 18.07 -12.11
N GLY A 77 4.70 17.30 -11.22
CA GLY A 77 4.24 17.14 -9.84
C GLY A 77 4.28 15.68 -9.36
N PRO A 78 3.82 15.42 -8.13
CA PRO A 78 3.76 14.06 -7.63
C PRO A 78 2.84 13.23 -8.54
N ASN A 79 3.28 12.03 -8.87
CA ASN A 79 2.68 11.04 -9.78
C ASN A 79 1.18 10.81 -9.53
N GLN A 80 0.35 11.75 -9.89
CA GLN A 80 -1.10 11.59 -9.79
C GLN A 80 -1.66 11.35 -11.19
N PRO A 81 -2.34 10.24 -11.42
CA PRO A 81 -3.07 10.02 -12.66
C PRO A 81 -4.17 11.07 -12.77
N CYS A 82 -4.31 11.64 -13.94
CA CYS A 82 -5.26 12.70 -14.23
C CYS A 82 -6.34 12.21 -15.18
N ILE A 83 -7.50 12.82 -15.08
CA ILE A 83 -8.64 12.60 -15.95
C ILE A 83 -8.93 13.92 -16.65
N LEU A 84 -9.13 13.86 -17.94
CA LEU A 84 -9.68 14.96 -18.70
C LEU A 84 -11.21 14.81 -18.79
N VAL A 85 -11.92 15.81 -18.32
CA VAL A 85 -13.38 15.84 -18.33
C VAL A 85 -13.84 17.03 -19.16
N SER A 86 -14.69 16.81 -20.15
CA SER A 86 -15.24 17.86 -21.01
C SER A 86 -16.72 18.05 -20.78
N GLY A 87 -17.21 19.30 -20.85
CA GLY A 87 -18.57 19.69 -20.47
C GLY A 87 -19.65 19.54 -21.52
N LYS A 88 -19.53 18.68 -22.51
CA LYS A 88 -20.64 18.41 -23.40
C LYS A 88 -21.29 17.10 -23.02
N ARG A 89 -22.58 17.19 -22.55
CA ARG A 89 -23.47 16.06 -22.22
C ARG A 89 -22.87 14.68 -22.43
N LEU A 90 -22.24 14.09 -21.44
CA LEU A 90 -21.99 12.66 -21.46
C LEU A 90 -22.43 12.02 -20.16
N GLN A 91 -22.88 10.82 -20.33
CA GLN A 91 -23.15 9.94 -19.23
C GLN A 91 -21.81 9.36 -18.72
N PHE A 92 -21.62 9.27 -17.43
CA PHE A 92 -20.46 8.60 -16.81
C PHE A 92 -20.37 7.09 -17.17
N SER A 93 -21.15 6.60 -18.09
CA SER A 93 -21.20 5.21 -18.51
C SER A 93 -20.04 4.77 -19.41
N GLU A 94 -19.39 5.70 -20.08
CA GLU A 94 -18.33 5.38 -21.04
C GLU A 94 -16.98 5.94 -20.54
N ARG A 95 -16.26 5.12 -19.83
CA ARG A 95 -14.90 5.42 -19.38
C ARG A 95 -13.91 4.79 -20.35
N GLU A 96 -13.19 5.62 -21.06
CA GLU A 96 -12.04 5.19 -21.86
C GLU A 96 -10.78 5.20 -21.01
N ILE A 97 -10.07 4.08 -20.94
CA ILE A 97 -8.76 3.98 -20.32
C ILE A 97 -7.72 4.10 -21.41
N TRP A 98 -6.90 5.13 -21.31
CA TRP A 98 -5.82 5.35 -22.26
C TRP A 98 -4.52 4.72 -21.79
N ARG A 99 -3.87 4.01 -22.68
CA ARG A 99 -2.60 3.34 -22.43
C ARG A 99 -1.60 3.72 -23.51
N ALA A 100 -0.37 4.00 -23.11
CA ALA A 100 0.76 4.10 -24.03
C ALA A 100 1.43 2.72 -24.20
N PRO A 101 2.05 2.42 -25.33
CA PRO A 101 2.97 1.32 -25.46
C PRO A 101 4.08 1.44 -24.40
N PRO A 102 4.54 0.31 -23.81
CA PRO A 102 5.58 0.34 -22.80
C PRO A 102 6.85 1.04 -23.28
N GLY A 103 7.35 1.99 -22.50
CA GLY A 103 8.60 2.71 -22.79
C GLY A 103 8.47 3.87 -23.78
N GLU A 104 7.27 4.21 -24.24
CA GLU A 104 7.05 5.34 -25.14
C GLU A 104 6.49 6.56 -24.41
N SER A 105 7.09 7.72 -24.68
CA SER A 105 6.62 9.04 -24.25
C SER A 105 5.76 9.65 -25.36
N ILE A 106 4.46 9.37 -25.34
CA ILE A 106 3.58 9.71 -26.46
C ILE A 106 3.00 11.12 -26.31
N LEU A 107 2.70 11.56 -25.08
CA LEU A 107 1.93 12.79 -24.85
C LEU A 107 2.80 13.98 -24.51
N THR A 108 4.06 13.80 -24.08
CA THR A 108 4.97 14.89 -23.74
C THR A 108 5.79 15.36 -24.91
N ASP A 109 6.14 14.45 -25.84
CA ASP A 109 7.12 14.72 -26.90
C ASP A 109 6.50 14.73 -28.31
N ALA A 110 5.18 14.58 -28.42
CA ALA A 110 4.49 14.53 -29.69
C ALA A 110 3.27 15.47 -29.74
N THR A 111 2.93 15.93 -30.94
CA THR A 111 1.65 16.61 -31.16
C THR A 111 0.50 15.62 -31.00
N TRP A 112 -0.69 16.15 -30.73
CA TRP A 112 -1.89 15.31 -30.54
C TRP A 112 -2.16 14.38 -31.75
N ASP A 113 -1.98 14.88 -32.96
CA ASP A 113 -2.21 14.10 -34.19
C ASP A 113 -1.25 12.91 -34.33
N HIS A 114 -0.01 13.04 -33.84
CA HIS A 114 0.96 11.95 -33.77
C HIS A 114 0.74 11.02 -32.58
N ALA A 115 0.27 11.54 -31.46
CA ALA A 115 0.05 10.76 -30.25
C ALA A 115 -1.23 9.91 -30.32
N LYS A 116 -2.32 10.48 -30.83
CA LYS A 116 -3.65 9.86 -30.85
C LYS A 116 -3.68 8.45 -31.47
N PRO A 117 -3.11 8.19 -32.65
CA PRO A 117 -3.14 6.86 -33.26
C PRO A 117 -2.38 5.79 -32.47
N ARG A 118 -1.46 6.21 -31.60
CA ARG A 118 -0.60 5.32 -30.78
C ARG A 118 -1.20 5.00 -29.42
N ILE A 119 -2.25 5.74 -29.02
CA ILE A 119 -2.93 5.50 -27.75
C ILE A 119 -3.85 4.29 -27.90
N GLN A 120 -3.64 3.31 -27.04
CA GLN A 120 -4.55 2.17 -26.92
C GLN A 120 -5.72 2.54 -26.02
N ILE A 121 -6.93 2.44 -26.53
CA ILE A 121 -8.15 2.67 -25.75
C ILE A 121 -8.71 1.33 -25.32
N ALA A 122 -8.90 1.16 -24.01
CA ALA A 122 -9.49 -0.04 -23.44
C ALA A 122 -10.77 0.31 -22.65
N ALA A 123 -11.76 -0.54 -22.74
CA ALA A 123 -12.92 -0.45 -21.87
C ALA A 123 -12.53 -0.74 -20.42
N PRO A 124 -13.12 -0.07 -19.42
CA PRO A 124 -12.89 -0.41 -18.03
C PRO A 124 -13.35 -1.85 -17.78
N PRO A 125 -12.58 -2.64 -17.00
CA PRO A 125 -13.04 -3.96 -16.64
C PRO A 125 -14.31 -3.85 -15.81
N PRO A 126 -15.24 -4.79 -15.98
CA PRO A 126 -16.46 -4.83 -15.22
C PRO A 126 -16.18 -4.96 -13.72
N PRO A 127 -17.06 -4.45 -12.85
CA PRO A 127 -16.92 -4.58 -11.41
C PRO A 127 -16.93 -6.06 -10.98
N PHE A 128 -16.20 -6.40 -9.92
CA PHE A 128 -16.22 -7.76 -9.38
C PHE A 128 -17.62 -8.11 -8.86
N PRO A 129 -18.17 -9.29 -9.18
CA PRO A 129 -19.44 -9.72 -8.65
C PRO A 129 -19.38 -9.92 -7.14
N GLU A 130 -20.47 -9.64 -6.45
CA GLU A 130 -20.65 -10.07 -5.08
C GLU A 130 -20.68 -11.60 -5.03
N GLN A 131 -19.75 -12.19 -4.28
CA GLN A 131 -19.62 -13.64 -4.22
C GLN A 131 -20.34 -14.26 -3.02
N ALA A 132 -20.95 -15.40 -3.26
CA ALA A 132 -21.62 -16.24 -2.27
C ALA A 132 -20.66 -16.98 -1.29
N SER A 133 -19.33 -16.94 -1.49
CA SER A 133 -18.36 -17.61 -0.61
C SER A 133 -17.76 -16.63 0.38
N GLU A 134 -17.53 -17.04 1.64
CA GLU A 134 -16.82 -16.23 2.63
C GLU A 134 -15.39 -15.88 2.13
N PRO A 135 -15.15 -14.62 1.77
CA PRO A 135 -13.84 -14.20 1.29
C PRO A 135 -12.88 -13.95 2.45
N TYR A 136 -11.57 -13.89 2.15
CA TYR A 136 -10.62 -13.32 3.10
C TYR A 136 -11.03 -11.90 3.50
N GLY A 137 -10.70 -11.52 4.73
CA GLY A 137 -10.97 -10.18 5.26
C GLY A 137 -12.28 -10.03 6.02
N LYS A 138 -13.14 -11.03 6.03
CA LYS A 138 -14.34 -11.09 6.89
C LYS A 138 -14.13 -12.05 8.09
N GLY A 139 -14.79 -11.78 9.21
CA GLY A 139 -14.73 -12.63 10.40
C GLY A 139 -13.32 -12.77 10.99
N PRO A 140 -12.91 -13.98 11.41
CA PRO A 140 -11.60 -14.24 12.00
C PRO A 140 -10.43 -14.16 11.01
N ARG A 141 -10.70 -14.08 9.71
CA ARG A 141 -9.70 -14.06 8.64
C ARG A 141 -9.37 -12.62 8.20
N LYS A 142 -9.00 -11.79 9.15
CA LYS A 142 -8.70 -10.38 8.89
C LYS A 142 -7.23 -10.17 8.57
N PHE A 143 -6.95 -9.33 7.56
CA PHE A 143 -5.65 -8.72 7.45
C PHE A 143 -5.47 -7.69 8.56
N LEU A 144 -4.32 -7.73 9.18
CA LEU A 144 -3.96 -6.87 10.29
C LEU A 144 -2.97 -5.81 9.81
N LYS A 145 -3.10 -4.60 10.35
CA LYS A 145 -2.13 -3.54 10.12
C LYS A 145 -0.94 -3.75 11.05
N GLY A 146 0.26 -3.48 10.55
CA GLY A 146 1.47 -3.49 11.37
C GLY A 146 1.47 -2.43 12.46
N ALA A 147 2.41 -2.56 13.39
CA ALA A 147 2.57 -1.68 14.54
C ALA A 147 2.99 -0.26 14.14
N LYS A 148 2.55 0.74 14.89
CA LYS A 148 2.93 2.14 14.68
C LYS A 148 4.27 2.47 15.36
N ILE A 149 5.37 1.91 14.87
CA ILE A 149 6.71 2.16 15.44
C ILE A 149 7.25 3.49 14.89
N VAL A 150 6.83 4.57 15.48
CA VAL A 150 7.22 5.96 15.13
C VAL A 150 7.27 6.82 16.40
N PRO A 151 8.05 7.91 16.43
CA PRO A 151 8.86 8.46 15.33
C PRO A 151 10.18 7.69 15.14
N TYR A 152 10.63 7.59 13.90
CA TYR A 152 11.84 6.83 13.55
C TYR A 152 13.09 7.40 14.22
N SER A 153 13.19 8.72 14.30
CA SER A 153 14.31 9.42 14.96
C SER A 153 14.47 9.13 16.46
N LEU A 154 13.48 8.48 17.09
CA LEU A 154 13.57 8.09 18.49
C LEU A 154 13.76 6.58 18.73
N VAL A 155 13.34 5.73 17.78
CA VAL A 155 13.24 4.29 18.08
C VAL A 155 13.60 3.37 16.91
N MET A 156 13.95 3.88 15.73
CA MET A 156 14.24 3.05 14.56
C MET A 156 15.71 3.15 14.16
N ILE A 157 16.32 2.03 13.82
CA ILE A 157 17.70 1.91 13.36
C ILE A 157 17.68 1.18 12.02
N ASP A 158 18.48 1.63 11.04
CA ASP A 158 18.55 0.97 9.72
C ASP A 158 19.32 -0.34 9.77
N GLU A 159 20.45 -0.36 10.49
CA GLU A 159 21.35 -1.52 10.57
C GLU A 159 21.60 -1.93 12.02
N TYR A 160 21.79 -3.22 12.25
CA TYR A 160 22.13 -3.71 13.58
C TYR A 160 23.55 -3.27 13.94
N PRO A 161 23.74 -2.60 15.10
CA PRO A 161 25.04 -2.05 15.47
C PRO A 161 26.01 -3.14 15.94
N GLY A 162 27.01 -3.46 15.11
CA GLY A 162 28.01 -4.47 15.43
C GLY A 162 28.91 -4.10 16.61
N ASP A 163 29.19 -2.80 16.81
CA ASP A 163 29.99 -2.25 17.92
C ASP A 163 29.14 -1.83 19.13
N GLY A 164 27.81 -2.08 19.07
CA GLY A 164 26.85 -1.70 20.10
C GLY A 164 26.47 -0.22 20.12
N ARG A 165 27.04 0.62 19.25
CA ARG A 165 26.65 2.03 19.08
C ARG A 165 25.66 2.17 17.93
N PHE A 166 24.69 3.05 18.07
CA PHE A 166 23.68 3.28 17.03
C PHE A 166 23.27 4.74 16.97
N THR A 167 22.75 5.11 15.79
CA THR A 167 21.98 6.35 15.58
C THR A 167 20.66 5.97 14.95
N CYS A 168 19.59 6.55 15.46
CA CYS A 168 18.24 6.33 14.91
C CYS A 168 18.12 6.94 13.51
N VAL A 169 17.18 6.44 12.74
CA VAL A 169 16.91 6.89 11.37
C VAL A 169 16.35 8.33 11.38
N GLN A 170 16.96 9.19 10.56
CA GLN A 170 16.42 10.54 10.36
C GLN A 170 15.02 10.47 9.75
N SER A 171 14.06 11.09 10.37
CA SER A 171 12.72 11.24 9.80
C SER A 171 12.73 12.19 8.60
N THR A 172 12.01 11.84 7.55
CA THR A 172 11.99 12.62 6.30
C THR A 172 10.85 13.64 6.22
N THR A 173 9.92 13.62 7.18
CA THR A 173 8.69 14.42 7.14
C THR A 173 8.32 15.03 8.49
N GLY A 174 7.63 16.16 8.43
CA GLY A 174 7.04 16.83 9.59
C GLY A 174 8.06 17.32 10.62
N TYR A 175 7.60 17.53 11.84
CA TYR A 175 8.40 18.00 12.96
C TYR A 175 9.72 17.22 13.15
N TRP A 176 9.66 15.90 13.05
CA TRP A 176 10.80 15.02 13.29
C TRP A 176 11.89 15.11 12.22
N ARG A 177 11.64 15.74 11.06
CA ARG A 177 12.66 15.99 10.04
C ARG A 177 13.73 16.97 10.53
N GLU A 178 13.33 17.93 11.35
CA GLU A 178 14.19 19.01 11.86
C GLU A 178 14.88 18.62 13.17
N GLN A 179 14.44 17.52 13.80
CA GLN A 179 15.02 17.03 15.05
C GLN A 179 16.20 16.10 14.77
N GLN A 180 17.26 16.23 15.57
CA GLN A 180 18.40 15.32 15.52
C GLN A 180 17.96 13.90 15.93
N PRO A 181 18.34 12.85 15.16
CA PRO A 181 18.08 11.49 15.55
C PRO A 181 18.80 11.14 16.87
N MET A 182 18.11 10.39 17.71
CA MET A 182 18.73 9.92 18.95
C MET A 182 19.82 8.90 18.67
N SER A 183 20.89 8.97 19.46
CA SER A 183 21.97 7.99 19.47
C SER A 183 22.08 7.32 20.83
N GLY A 184 22.66 6.13 20.86
CA GLY A 184 22.87 5.35 22.07
C GLY A 184 23.91 4.26 21.88
N ALA A 185 24.11 3.50 22.94
CA ALA A 185 25.05 2.36 22.94
C ALA A 185 24.55 1.25 23.88
N GLN A 186 25.03 0.02 23.66
CA GLN A 186 24.83 -1.13 24.56
C GLN A 186 23.36 -1.45 24.89
N LEU A 187 22.46 -1.37 23.90
CA LEU A 187 21.04 -1.72 24.05
C LEU A 187 20.68 -2.99 23.27
N SER A 188 21.61 -3.91 23.08
CA SER A 188 21.45 -5.12 22.26
C SER A 188 20.18 -5.91 22.58
N ASP A 189 19.86 -6.09 23.85
CA ASP A 189 18.67 -6.83 24.32
C ASP A 189 17.35 -6.15 23.95
N ASN A 190 17.40 -4.87 23.61
CA ASN A 190 16.23 -4.05 23.30
C ASN A 190 16.11 -3.72 21.80
N ILE A 191 17.02 -4.23 20.98
CA ILE A 191 17.02 -4.04 19.53
C ILE A 191 16.31 -5.22 18.86
N HIS A 192 15.20 -4.96 18.21
CA HIS A 192 14.35 -5.98 17.64
C HIS A 192 14.14 -5.78 16.14
N PRO A 193 14.20 -6.85 15.33
CA PRO A 193 14.01 -6.75 13.89
C PRO A 193 12.58 -6.29 13.53
N VAL A 194 12.50 -5.44 12.51
CA VAL A 194 11.25 -4.84 12.02
C VAL A 194 11.19 -4.97 10.50
N LEU A 195 10.02 -5.34 9.99
CA LEU A 195 9.72 -5.35 8.56
C LEU A 195 8.71 -4.27 8.24
N ALA A 196 9.07 -3.43 7.28
CA ALA A 196 8.20 -2.41 6.69
C ALA A 196 7.77 -2.82 5.25
N GLY A 197 6.92 -2.04 4.63
CA GLY A 197 6.48 -2.28 3.26
C GLY A 197 7.62 -2.25 2.24
N GLU A 198 8.69 -1.53 2.51
CA GLU A 198 9.90 -1.46 1.66
C GLU A 198 10.71 -2.76 1.66
N ASN A 199 10.67 -3.54 2.74
CA ASN A 199 11.34 -4.83 2.83
C ASN A 199 10.58 -5.93 2.07
N CYS A 200 9.35 -5.67 1.65
CA CYS A 200 8.52 -6.62 0.94
C CYS A 200 8.72 -6.46 -0.58
N LEU A 201 9.39 -7.42 -1.20
CA LEU A 201 9.44 -7.64 -2.64
C LEU A 201 8.46 -8.76 -3.04
N PRO A 202 8.12 -8.91 -4.32
CA PRO A 202 7.33 -10.06 -4.75
C PRO A 202 7.99 -11.38 -4.34
N PHE A 203 7.31 -12.19 -3.54
CA PHE A 203 7.74 -13.50 -3.02
C PHE A 203 9.01 -13.50 -2.15
N ARG A 204 9.57 -12.34 -1.79
CA ARG A 204 10.83 -12.24 -1.06
C ARG A 204 10.78 -11.13 -0.01
N ILE A 205 11.32 -11.41 1.17
CA ILE A 205 11.71 -10.38 2.14
C ILE A 205 13.17 -10.03 1.88
N GLU A 206 13.46 -8.74 1.77
CA GLU A 206 14.80 -8.23 1.53
C GLU A 206 15.16 -7.15 2.54
N GLY A 207 16.21 -7.42 3.31
CA GLY A 207 16.62 -6.55 4.39
C GLY A 207 15.61 -6.52 5.55
N GLN A 208 15.95 -5.79 6.58
CA GLN A 208 15.11 -5.47 7.72
C GLN A 208 15.67 -4.23 8.41
N ARG A 209 14.83 -3.51 9.12
CA ARG A 209 15.24 -2.49 10.08
C ARG A 209 15.20 -3.04 11.48
N PHE A 210 15.61 -2.23 12.43
CA PHE A 210 15.55 -2.59 13.84
C PHE A 210 14.86 -1.50 14.64
N ALA A 211 14.16 -1.89 15.70
CA ALA A 211 13.52 -0.95 16.61
C ALA A 211 14.01 -1.16 18.05
N ILE A 212 14.18 -0.06 18.73
CA ILE A 212 14.50 -0.03 20.16
C ILE A 212 13.19 -0.11 20.92
N LEU A 213 12.91 -1.25 21.53
CA LEU A 213 11.64 -1.52 22.19
C LEU A 213 11.83 -2.14 23.57
N PRO A 214 11.06 -1.71 24.59
CA PRO A 214 11.09 -2.27 25.94
C PRO A 214 10.25 -3.55 26.03
N LEU A 215 10.62 -4.62 25.32
CA LEU A 215 9.87 -5.88 25.43
C LEU A 215 10.03 -6.43 26.85
N SER A 216 8.91 -6.77 27.51
CA SER A 216 8.94 -7.35 28.85
C SER A 216 9.65 -8.70 28.84
N ARG A 217 10.48 -8.94 29.86
CA ARG A 217 11.16 -10.20 30.10
C ARG A 217 10.23 -11.19 30.80
N GLU A 218 9.35 -10.69 31.66
CA GLU A 218 8.41 -11.50 32.44
C GLU A 218 7.18 -11.87 31.62
N ASN A 219 6.65 -10.92 30.85
CA ASN A 219 5.47 -11.14 30.03
C ASN A 219 5.76 -10.89 28.54
N PRO A 220 5.95 -11.95 27.73
CA PRO A 220 6.27 -11.82 26.30
C PRO A 220 5.15 -11.16 25.46
N ARG A 221 4.06 -10.73 26.10
CA ARG A 221 2.94 -10.03 25.43
C ARG A 221 2.85 -8.56 25.80
N GLN A 222 3.85 -8.02 26.48
CA GLN A 222 3.83 -6.64 26.97
C GLN A 222 5.12 -5.89 26.65
N LEU A 223 5.03 -4.58 26.68
CA LEU A 223 6.16 -3.68 26.73
C LEU A 223 6.28 -3.11 28.13
N CYS A 224 7.46 -3.18 28.73
CA CYS A 224 7.69 -2.69 30.10
C CYS A 224 9.06 -2.03 30.22
N VAL A 225 9.08 -0.71 30.37
CA VAL A 225 10.33 0.06 30.52
C VAL A 225 11.01 -0.22 31.86
N LYS A 226 10.23 -0.45 32.92
CA LYS A 226 10.74 -0.65 34.28
C LYS A 226 11.56 -1.94 34.42
N GLU A 227 11.27 -2.95 33.63
CA GLU A 227 11.98 -4.23 33.63
C GLU A 227 13.33 -4.19 32.88
N GLN A 228 13.61 -3.10 32.17
CA GLN A 228 14.83 -2.96 31.37
C GLN A 228 16.02 -2.45 32.21
N GLY A 229 17.22 -2.71 31.72
CA GLY A 229 18.44 -2.23 32.35
C GLY A 229 18.50 -0.69 32.46
N GLN A 230 19.27 -0.18 33.44
CA GLN A 230 19.39 1.26 33.71
C GLN A 230 19.73 2.11 32.48
N GLN A 231 20.59 1.59 31.61
CA GLN A 231 21.01 2.28 30.39
C GLN A 231 19.85 2.47 29.42
N PHE A 232 19.03 1.45 29.24
CA PHE A 232 17.80 1.56 28.45
C PHE A 232 16.81 2.54 29.09
N GLN A 233 16.62 2.50 30.41
CA GLN A 233 15.72 3.42 31.08
C GLN A 233 16.17 4.87 30.91
N ARG A 234 17.48 5.14 30.96
CA ARG A 234 18.04 6.50 30.70
C ARG A 234 17.78 6.93 29.26
N TYR A 235 18.00 6.04 28.28
CA TYR A 235 17.69 6.29 26.88
C TYR A 235 16.21 6.60 26.70
N TRP A 236 15.34 5.74 27.22
CA TRP A 236 13.89 5.88 27.11
C TRP A 236 13.37 7.17 27.74
N LYS A 237 13.91 7.57 28.87
CA LYS A 237 13.58 8.84 29.52
C LYS A 237 13.90 10.05 28.63
N LYS A 238 14.98 10.01 27.85
CA LYS A 238 15.30 11.05 26.85
C LYS A 238 14.30 11.04 25.71
N ALA A 239 13.96 9.85 25.19
CA ALA A 239 12.97 9.70 24.12
C ALA A 239 11.57 10.17 24.54
N GLU A 240 11.14 9.87 25.74
CA GLU A 240 9.87 10.36 26.33
C GLU A 240 9.87 11.90 26.48
N ARG A 241 10.98 12.52 26.83
CA ARG A 241 11.08 13.99 26.89
C ARG A 241 10.88 14.60 25.52
N ALA A 242 11.57 14.11 24.49
CA ALA A 242 11.39 14.57 23.12
C ALA A 242 9.95 14.34 22.60
N TRP A 243 9.33 13.21 22.98
CA TRP A 243 7.92 12.95 22.68
C TRP A 243 6.98 13.94 23.36
N LYS A 244 7.23 14.30 24.62
CA LYS A 244 6.44 15.28 25.35
C LYS A 244 6.49 16.66 24.68
N GLU A 245 7.66 17.13 24.29
CA GLU A 245 7.84 18.39 23.54
C GLU A 245 7.03 18.38 22.22
N TYR A 246 7.16 17.31 21.42
CA TYR A 246 6.37 17.13 20.21
C TYR A 246 4.87 17.17 20.47
N ARG A 247 4.42 16.47 21.51
CA ARG A 247 3.01 16.39 21.88
C ARG A 247 2.43 17.75 22.22
N GLU A 248 3.15 18.57 22.96
CA GLU A 248 2.75 19.93 23.33
C GLU A 248 2.61 20.81 22.07
N ILE A 249 3.58 20.77 21.17
CA ILE A 249 3.56 21.54 19.91
C ILE A 249 2.42 21.08 18.99
N LYS A 250 2.20 19.79 18.85
CA LYS A 250 1.21 19.19 17.92
C LYS A 250 -0.14 18.89 18.55
N GLN A 251 -0.34 19.22 19.83
CA GLN A 251 -1.57 18.96 20.58
C GLN A 251 -2.03 17.49 20.44
N SER A 252 -1.09 16.55 20.52
CA SER A 252 -1.38 15.13 20.42
C SER A 252 -2.05 14.61 21.67
N ASN A 253 -3.13 13.85 21.52
CA ASN A 253 -3.85 13.22 22.62
C ASN A 253 -3.18 11.95 23.18
N ILE A 254 -2.05 11.52 22.60
CA ILE A 254 -1.33 10.32 23.04
C ILE A 254 -0.29 10.74 24.09
N PRO A 255 -0.44 10.37 25.37
CA PRO A 255 0.35 10.96 26.46
C PRO A 255 1.82 10.54 26.46
N THR A 256 2.14 9.29 26.11
CA THR A 256 3.51 8.77 26.16
C THR A 256 3.98 8.20 24.83
N LEU A 257 5.29 8.13 24.64
CA LEU A 257 5.90 7.45 23.48
C LEU A 257 5.52 5.96 23.45
N LEU A 258 5.51 5.34 24.63
CA LEU A 258 5.13 3.93 24.76
C LEU A 258 3.71 3.68 24.27
N GLU A 259 2.74 4.50 24.67
CA GLU A 259 1.36 4.40 24.19
C GLU A 259 1.22 4.70 22.70
N ASN A 260 2.07 5.58 22.15
CA ASN A 260 2.09 5.83 20.72
C ASN A 260 2.57 4.60 19.92
N ILE A 261 3.62 3.94 20.39
CA ILE A 261 4.16 2.72 19.78
C ILE A 261 3.20 1.56 19.94
N GLU A 262 2.58 1.44 21.12
CA GLU A 262 1.61 0.40 21.44
C GLU A 262 0.18 0.73 20.98
N TYR A 263 0.01 1.77 20.19
CA TYR A 263 -1.28 2.19 19.69
C TYR A 263 -2.08 1.03 19.10
N ARG A 264 -3.26 0.79 19.66
CA ARG A 264 -4.12 -0.36 19.33
C ARG A 264 -3.45 -1.71 19.56
N ARG A 265 -2.55 -1.81 20.52
CA ARG A 265 -1.78 -3.02 20.83
C ARG A 265 -0.99 -3.55 19.62
N GLY A 266 -0.46 -2.66 18.80
CA GLY A 266 0.14 -3.01 17.54
C GLY A 266 1.42 -3.85 17.66
N VAL A 267 2.23 -3.64 18.70
CA VAL A 267 3.43 -4.43 19.00
C VAL A 267 3.05 -5.67 19.80
N SER A 268 2.39 -5.51 20.95
CA SER A 268 2.07 -6.62 21.87
C SER A 268 1.25 -7.74 21.23
N ALA A 269 0.35 -7.40 20.30
CA ALA A 269 -0.42 -8.38 19.55
C ALA A 269 0.44 -9.27 18.63
N GLN A 270 1.61 -8.81 18.23
CA GLN A 270 2.52 -9.56 17.36
C GLN A 270 3.52 -10.43 18.12
N LEU A 271 3.85 -10.08 19.37
CA LEU A 271 4.90 -10.75 20.14
C LEU A 271 4.73 -12.27 20.27
N PRO A 272 3.50 -12.79 20.58
CA PRO A 272 3.30 -14.23 20.72
C PRO A 272 3.40 -14.99 19.41
N LEU A 273 3.35 -14.29 18.28
CA LEU A 273 3.16 -14.89 16.96
C LEU A 273 4.47 -15.04 16.17
N ARG A 274 5.55 -14.39 16.63
CA ARG A 274 6.76 -14.23 15.83
C ARG A 274 7.40 -15.55 15.40
N ARG A 275 7.89 -16.36 16.32
CA ARG A 275 8.57 -17.63 15.98
C ARG A 275 7.61 -18.69 15.47
N ARG A 276 6.52 -18.90 16.21
CA ARG A 276 5.55 -19.97 15.94
C ARG A 276 4.92 -19.87 14.55
N ASP A 277 4.71 -18.65 14.05
CA ASP A 277 3.94 -18.39 12.84
C ASP A 277 4.80 -17.90 11.66
N ALA A 278 6.13 -17.93 11.78
CA ALA A 278 7.06 -17.39 10.78
C ALA A 278 6.79 -17.84 9.35
N GLY A 279 6.65 -19.15 9.12
CA GLY A 279 6.36 -19.69 7.79
C GLY A 279 4.91 -19.53 7.34
N ARG A 280 4.01 -19.11 8.23
CA ARG A 280 2.57 -18.91 7.99
C ARG A 280 2.19 -17.43 7.93
N ARG A 281 3.07 -16.54 8.36
CA ARG A 281 2.81 -15.09 8.35
C ARG A 281 3.12 -14.52 6.97
N VAL A 282 2.08 -14.04 6.31
CA VAL A 282 2.14 -13.37 5.01
C VAL A 282 2.11 -11.87 5.25
N ILE A 283 3.04 -11.13 4.66
CA ILE A 283 3.02 -9.67 4.65
C ILE A 283 2.81 -9.14 3.24
N TYR A 284 2.25 -7.95 3.13
CA TYR A 284 2.19 -7.19 1.89
C TYR A 284 2.29 -5.69 2.17
N ASN A 285 2.77 -4.94 1.16
CA ASN A 285 2.95 -3.50 1.27
C ASN A 285 1.63 -2.73 1.35
N SER A 286 1.61 -1.66 2.14
CA SER A 286 0.46 -0.76 2.25
C SER A 286 0.46 0.35 1.20
N SER A 287 1.57 0.55 0.49
CA SER A 287 1.75 1.67 -0.45
C SER A 287 2.74 1.29 -1.56
N GLY A 288 2.68 2.04 -2.63
CA GLY A 288 3.65 2.00 -3.73
C GLY A 288 3.27 1.07 -4.89
N GLY A 289 3.36 1.64 -6.09
CA GLY A 289 3.26 0.93 -7.36
C GLY A 289 1.86 0.43 -7.75
N ARG A 290 1.83 -0.20 -8.93
CA ARG A 290 0.63 -0.79 -9.51
C ARG A 290 0.31 -2.16 -8.89
N LEU A 291 1.33 -2.94 -8.57
CA LEU A 291 1.18 -4.30 -8.06
C LEU A 291 1.38 -4.36 -6.55
N LEU A 292 0.59 -5.19 -5.90
CA LEU A 292 0.89 -5.64 -4.56
C LEU A 292 2.21 -6.43 -4.57
N ARG A 293 2.91 -6.36 -3.46
CA ARG A 293 4.10 -7.15 -3.20
C ARG A 293 3.84 -7.91 -1.91
N ALA A 294 3.79 -9.20 -2.01
CA ALA A 294 3.53 -10.06 -0.88
C ALA A 294 4.63 -11.11 -0.72
N ALA A 295 4.96 -11.42 0.53
CA ALA A 295 5.95 -12.43 0.85
C ALA A 295 5.63 -13.10 2.19
N ARG A 296 6.25 -14.26 2.45
CA ARG A 296 6.21 -14.91 3.76
C ARG A 296 7.37 -14.44 4.63
N THR A 297 7.18 -14.34 5.94
CA THR A 297 8.23 -13.90 6.87
C THR A 297 9.13 -15.04 7.36
N ALA A 298 9.23 -16.14 6.62
CA ALA A 298 9.96 -17.33 7.04
C ALA A 298 11.44 -17.08 7.38
N LYS A 299 12.09 -16.15 6.67
CA LYS A 299 13.50 -15.77 6.90
C LYS A 299 13.69 -14.69 7.98
N SER A 300 12.61 -14.06 8.43
CA SER A 300 12.63 -13.05 9.50
C SER A 300 11.55 -13.37 10.54
N PRO A 301 11.70 -14.52 11.24
CA PRO A 301 10.63 -15.06 12.09
C PRO A 301 10.30 -14.15 13.27
N GLU A 302 11.27 -13.43 13.78
CA GLU A 302 11.14 -12.55 14.95
C GLU A 302 10.75 -11.11 14.62
N ALA A 303 10.69 -10.76 13.33
CA ALA A 303 10.43 -9.39 12.96
C ALA A 303 9.02 -8.94 13.31
N ILE A 304 8.92 -7.73 13.84
CA ILE A 304 7.66 -7.03 14.06
C ILE A 304 7.28 -6.34 12.74
N ILE A 305 6.05 -6.47 12.31
CA ILE A 305 5.55 -5.80 11.11
C ILE A 305 5.19 -4.36 11.45
N ASN A 306 5.76 -3.38 10.74
CA ASN A 306 5.49 -1.96 10.91
C ASN A 306 4.23 -1.51 10.16
N LYS A 307 3.72 -0.35 10.50
CA LYS A 307 2.48 0.26 9.97
C LYS A 307 2.40 0.37 8.45
N ASP A 308 3.55 0.36 7.77
CA ASP A 308 3.66 0.49 6.30
C ASP A 308 3.47 -0.85 5.57
N ALA A 309 3.14 -1.90 6.33
CA ALA A 309 2.77 -3.21 5.81
C ALA A 309 1.53 -3.75 6.53
N TYR A 310 0.82 -4.62 5.82
CA TYR A 310 -0.25 -5.44 6.37
C TYR A 310 0.22 -6.89 6.47
N TYR A 311 -0.38 -7.65 7.37
CA TYR A 311 -0.05 -9.05 7.52
C TYR A 311 -1.28 -9.91 7.78
N TYR A 312 -1.14 -11.19 7.45
CA TYR A 312 -2.12 -12.24 7.71
C TYR A 312 -1.41 -13.48 8.26
N ILE A 313 -2.02 -14.17 9.21
CA ILE A 313 -1.49 -15.42 9.75
C ILE A 313 -2.30 -16.56 9.19
N ALA A 314 -1.72 -17.30 8.25
CA ALA A 314 -2.32 -18.45 7.63
C ALA A 314 -2.39 -19.66 8.60
N ARG A 315 -3.36 -20.54 8.40
CA ARG A 315 -3.51 -21.76 9.21
C ARG A 315 -2.36 -22.75 9.01
N ASN A 316 -1.81 -22.76 7.80
CA ASN A 316 -0.67 -23.60 7.43
C ASN A 316 0.16 -22.98 6.31
N GLN A 317 1.30 -23.59 5.98
CA GLN A 317 2.21 -23.09 4.96
C GLN A 317 1.61 -23.11 3.53
N LYS A 318 0.74 -24.08 3.22
CA LYS A 318 0.10 -24.15 1.90
C LYS A 318 -0.87 -22.98 1.71
N GLU A 319 -1.65 -22.62 2.74
CA GLU A 319 -2.50 -21.44 2.71
C GLU A 319 -1.66 -20.15 2.57
N ALA A 320 -0.53 -20.05 3.27
CA ALA A 320 0.37 -18.91 3.15
C ALA A 320 0.91 -18.76 1.71
N LEU A 321 1.37 -19.84 1.11
CA LEU A 321 1.85 -19.85 -0.28
C LEU A 321 0.73 -19.51 -1.27
N TYR A 322 -0.46 -20.09 -1.09
CA TYR A 322 -1.63 -19.73 -1.90
C TYR A 322 -1.91 -18.22 -1.83
N LEU A 323 -1.95 -17.66 -0.64
CA LEU A 323 -2.26 -16.24 -0.45
C LEU A 323 -1.18 -15.33 -1.03
N VAL A 324 0.10 -15.65 -0.84
CA VAL A 324 1.21 -14.92 -1.46
C VAL A 324 1.12 -14.98 -3.00
N GLY A 325 0.78 -16.14 -3.55
CA GLY A 325 0.56 -16.30 -5.00
C GLY A 325 -0.55 -15.42 -5.51
N VAL A 326 -1.72 -15.45 -4.87
CA VAL A 326 -2.86 -14.62 -5.27
C VAL A 326 -2.55 -13.14 -5.16
N LEU A 327 -1.92 -12.69 -4.06
CA LEU A 327 -1.60 -11.27 -3.83
C LEU A 327 -0.55 -10.71 -4.82
N ASN A 328 0.35 -11.55 -5.35
CA ASN A 328 1.34 -11.14 -6.33
C ASN A 328 0.89 -11.34 -7.80
N ALA A 329 -0.28 -11.93 -8.04
CA ALA A 329 -0.75 -12.16 -9.39
C ALA A 329 -1.00 -10.82 -10.13
N PRO A 330 -0.52 -10.67 -11.38
CA PRO A 330 -0.71 -9.45 -12.16
C PRO A 330 -2.19 -9.06 -12.28
N CYS A 331 -3.08 -9.99 -12.58
CA CYS A 331 -4.52 -9.73 -12.71
C CYS A 331 -5.16 -9.17 -11.42
N LEU A 332 -4.70 -9.63 -10.26
CA LEU A 332 -5.18 -9.08 -8.98
C LEU A 332 -4.64 -7.65 -8.78
N GLY A 333 -3.37 -7.43 -9.11
CA GLY A 333 -2.76 -6.10 -9.04
C GLY A 333 -3.51 -5.08 -9.89
N ASP A 334 -3.83 -5.43 -11.13
CA ASP A 334 -4.60 -4.59 -12.03
C ASP A 334 -5.99 -4.28 -11.48
N ALA A 335 -6.68 -5.28 -10.98
CA ALA A 335 -8.00 -5.14 -10.39
C ALA A 335 -8.01 -4.21 -9.14
N ILE A 336 -7.00 -4.38 -8.27
CA ILE A 336 -6.82 -3.50 -7.10
C ILE A 336 -6.50 -2.07 -7.55
N PHE A 337 -5.59 -1.92 -8.51
CA PHE A 337 -5.19 -0.61 -9.03
C PHE A 337 -6.39 0.17 -9.54
N GLN A 338 -7.28 -0.48 -10.30
CA GLN A 338 -8.50 0.14 -10.80
C GLN A 338 -9.51 0.49 -9.70
N SER A 339 -9.50 -0.24 -8.58
CA SER A 339 -10.37 0.03 -7.43
C SER A 339 -9.79 1.06 -6.45
N LYS A 340 -8.53 1.50 -6.63
CA LYS A 340 -7.89 2.49 -5.76
C LYS A 340 -8.61 3.84 -5.81
N THR A 341 -8.73 4.44 -4.65
CA THR A 341 -9.24 5.80 -4.47
C THR A 341 -8.12 6.83 -4.38
N SER A 342 -6.88 6.38 -4.13
CA SER A 342 -5.68 7.21 -4.13
C SER A 342 -4.48 6.40 -4.66
N ASN A 343 -3.52 7.06 -5.29
CA ASN A 343 -2.31 6.40 -5.79
C ASN A 343 -1.29 6.10 -4.70
N LEU A 344 -1.45 6.69 -3.51
CA LEU A 344 -0.46 6.61 -2.44
C LEU A 344 -0.58 5.33 -1.61
N HIS A 345 -1.80 4.88 -1.34
CA HIS A 345 -2.02 3.76 -0.42
C HIS A 345 -2.96 2.73 -0.99
N PHE A 346 -2.65 1.46 -0.73
CA PHE A 346 -3.64 0.40 -0.80
C PHE A 346 -4.55 0.52 0.43
N ASP A 347 -5.85 0.39 0.24
CA ASP A 347 -6.77 0.30 1.37
C ASP A 347 -6.40 -0.89 2.27
N LEU A 348 -6.76 -0.78 3.55
CA LEU A 348 -6.46 -1.76 4.60
C LEU A 348 -6.84 -3.20 4.21
N ASN A 349 -7.78 -3.33 3.30
CA ASN A 349 -8.22 -4.60 2.76
C ASN A 349 -8.45 -4.49 1.25
N PRO A 350 -7.42 -4.59 0.43
CA PRO A 350 -7.63 -4.77 -1.01
C PRO A 350 -8.55 -5.98 -1.25
N VAL A 351 -8.51 -6.93 -0.36
CA VAL A 351 -9.33 -8.14 -0.32
C VAL A 351 -10.81 -7.88 0.04
N LYS A 352 -11.14 -6.75 0.65
CA LYS A 352 -12.56 -6.38 0.87
C LYS A 352 -13.25 -6.00 -0.43
N LYS A 353 -12.50 -5.44 -1.36
CA LYS A 353 -13.01 -5.01 -2.66
C LYS A 353 -12.97 -6.14 -3.70
N ILE A 354 -12.05 -7.09 -3.51
CA ILE A 354 -11.89 -8.25 -4.39
C ILE A 354 -12.04 -9.48 -3.52
N PRO A 355 -13.12 -10.24 -3.65
CA PRO A 355 -13.37 -11.41 -2.83
C PRO A 355 -12.41 -12.55 -3.20
N ILE A 356 -11.22 -12.58 -2.58
CA ILE A 356 -10.30 -13.70 -2.72
C ILE A 356 -10.91 -14.92 -1.98
N PRO A 357 -11.18 -16.03 -2.68
CA PRO A 357 -11.73 -17.23 -2.05
C PRO A 357 -10.82 -17.77 -0.95
N ALA A 358 -11.39 -18.20 0.16
CA ALA A 358 -10.65 -18.82 1.23
C ALA A 358 -9.98 -20.11 0.76
N PHE A 359 -8.74 -20.36 1.22
CA PHE A 359 -7.98 -21.56 0.87
C PHE A 359 -8.75 -22.84 1.25
N ARG A 360 -8.90 -23.73 0.28
CA ARG A 360 -9.52 -25.06 0.45
C ARG A 360 -8.47 -26.13 0.17
N PRO A 361 -8.05 -26.94 1.17
CA PRO A 361 -6.99 -27.94 1.01
C PRO A 361 -7.26 -28.98 -0.09
N LYS A 362 -8.53 -29.33 -0.31
CA LYS A 362 -8.97 -30.30 -1.33
C LYS A 362 -9.09 -29.71 -2.74
N SER A 363 -8.97 -28.38 -2.91
CA SER A 363 -9.04 -27.75 -4.23
C SER A 363 -7.74 -27.94 -5.00
N LYS A 364 -7.80 -28.62 -6.15
CA LYS A 364 -6.66 -28.76 -7.06
C LYS A 364 -6.12 -27.42 -7.53
N LEU A 365 -7.00 -26.43 -7.80
CA LEU A 365 -6.61 -25.09 -8.23
C LEU A 365 -5.85 -24.34 -7.13
N HIS A 366 -6.32 -24.38 -5.88
CA HIS A 366 -5.63 -23.72 -4.77
C HIS A 366 -4.27 -24.37 -4.49
N GLY A 367 -4.20 -25.70 -4.60
CA GLY A 367 -2.93 -26.45 -4.50
C GLY A 367 -1.95 -26.06 -5.60
N ARG A 368 -2.43 -25.92 -6.85
CA ARG A 368 -1.61 -25.48 -7.99
C ARG A 368 -1.07 -24.05 -7.80
N ILE A 369 -1.90 -23.11 -7.35
CA ILE A 369 -1.47 -21.74 -7.06
C ILE A 369 -0.40 -21.73 -5.97
N ALA A 370 -0.57 -22.49 -4.90
CA ALA A 370 0.41 -22.61 -3.83
C ALA A 370 1.75 -23.19 -4.33
N GLU A 371 1.71 -24.15 -5.26
CA GLU A 371 2.92 -24.75 -5.86
C GLU A 371 3.65 -23.76 -6.76
N ILE A 372 2.94 -23.06 -7.66
CA ILE A 372 3.54 -22.03 -8.51
C ILE A 372 4.14 -20.93 -7.62
N SER A 373 3.43 -20.51 -6.58
CA SER A 373 3.93 -19.52 -5.61
C SER A 373 5.24 -19.95 -4.94
N ARG A 374 5.38 -21.25 -4.61
CA ARG A 374 6.62 -21.81 -4.06
C ARG A 374 7.78 -21.75 -5.07
N GLN A 375 7.49 -22.00 -6.33
CA GLN A 375 8.49 -21.87 -7.41
C GLN A 375 8.90 -20.40 -7.60
N CYS A 376 7.94 -19.48 -7.59
CA CYS A 376 8.20 -18.03 -7.62
C CYS A 376 9.07 -17.60 -6.41
N GLU A 377 8.77 -18.09 -5.21
CA GLU A 377 9.56 -17.80 -4.01
C GLU A 377 11.01 -18.29 -4.14
N LYS A 378 11.21 -19.50 -4.65
CA LYS A 378 12.56 -20.04 -4.89
C LYS A 378 13.35 -19.20 -5.92
N LEU A 379 12.70 -18.79 -7.00
CA LEU A 379 13.33 -17.95 -8.03
C LEU A 379 13.63 -16.56 -7.50
N ALA A 380 12.68 -15.92 -6.83
CA ALA A 380 12.85 -14.61 -6.22
C ALA A 380 14.03 -14.59 -5.22
N GLN A 381 14.21 -15.67 -4.43
CA GLN A 381 15.35 -15.81 -3.51
C GLN A 381 16.70 -15.90 -4.24
N LYS A 382 16.73 -16.49 -5.43
CA LYS A 382 17.95 -16.65 -6.26
C LYS A 382 18.25 -15.42 -7.11
N THR A 383 17.29 -14.52 -7.29
CA THR A 383 17.50 -13.32 -8.11
C THR A 383 18.56 -12.43 -7.45
N ASP A 384 19.61 -12.12 -8.22
CA ASP A 384 20.65 -11.21 -7.78
C ASP A 384 20.12 -9.77 -7.69
N LEU A 385 20.30 -9.17 -6.55
CA LEU A 385 19.90 -7.77 -6.25
C LEU A 385 21.12 -6.89 -5.93
N THR A 386 22.34 -7.42 -6.09
CA THR A 386 23.58 -6.72 -5.81
C THR A 386 23.68 -5.45 -6.65
N GLY A 387 24.09 -4.35 -6.05
CA GLY A 387 24.23 -3.06 -6.72
C GLY A 387 22.90 -2.34 -7.01
N LEU A 388 21.75 -2.98 -6.86
CA LEU A 388 20.46 -2.33 -7.09
C LEU A 388 20.05 -1.46 -5.88
N ARG A 389 20.03 -0.15 -6.10
CA ARG A 389 19.60 0.81 -5.09
C ARG A 389 18.08 1.02 -5.15
N GLY A 390 17.48 1.10 -3.96
CA GLY A 390 16.07 1.39 -3.79
C GLY A 390 15.13 0.22 -4.11
N GLN A 391 14.05 0.18 -3.39
CA GLN A 391 13.04 -0.86 -3.47
C GLN A 391 12.38 -1.00 -4.87
N PRO A 392 12.11 0.09 -5.64
CA PRO A 392 11.53 -0.04 -6.98
C PRO A 392 12.41 -0.84 -7.95
N ASN A 393 13.73 -0.60 -7.95
CA ASN A 393 14.66 -1.31 -8.84
C ASN A 393 14.77 -2.80 -8.47
N ARG A 394 14.86 -3.11 -7.18
CA ARG A 394 14.83 -4.49 -6.67
C ARG A 394 13.54 -5.20 -7.03
N THR A 395 12.40 -4.52 -6.90
CA THR A 395 11.09 -5.06 -7.31
C THR A 395 11.07 -5.39 -8.81
N LYS A 396 11.54 -4.46 -9.67
CA LYS A 396 11.59 -4.65 -11.12
C LYS A 396 12.47 -5.84 -11.49
N ALA A 397 13.61 -6.02 -10.83
CA ALA A 397 14.52 -7.15 -11.08
C ALA A 397 13.85 -8.50 -10.77
N VAL A 398 13.21 -8.63 -9.61
CA VAL A 398 12.46 -9.85 -9.25
C VAL A 398 11.30 -10.10 -10.23
N GLN A 399 10.55 -9.07 -10.58
CA GLN A 399 9.44 -9.20 -11.52
C GLN A 399 9.91 -9.60 -12.92
N ARG A 400 11.07 -9.08 -13.39
CA ARG A 400 11.67 -9.46 -14.66
C ARG A 400 12.02 -10.95 -14.65
N ALA A 401 12.75 -11.42 -13.66
CA ALA A 401 13.10 -12.84 -13.54
C ALA A 401 11.88 -13.77 -13.53
N LEU A 402 10.80 -13.37 -12.83
CA LEU A 402 9.56 -14.13 -12.80
C LEU A 402 8.82 -14.15 -14.14
N ARG A 403 8.88 -13.07 -14.93
CA ARG A 403 8.31 -13.01 -16.28
C ARG A 403 9.13 -13.85 -17.27
N GLU A 404 10.45 -13.67 -17.29
CA GLU A 404 11.37 -14.42 -18.17
C GLU A 404 11.27 -15.94 -17.95
N SER A 405 11.03 -16.38 -16.71
CA SER A 405 10.79 -17.79 -16.39
C SER A 405 9.39 -18.30 -16.77
N GLY A 406 8.48 -17.44 -17.20
CA GLY A 406 7.07 -17.76 -17.44
C GLY A 406 6.24 -18.09 -16.19
N LEU A 407 6.81 -17.94 -15.00
CA LEU A 407 6.09 -18.23 -13.75
C LEU A 407 4.98 -17.23 -13.47
N PHE A 408 5.16 -15.96 -13.83
CA PHE A 408 4.10 -14.96 -13.69
C PHE A 408 2.89 -15.26 -14.57
N ASP A 409 3.11 -15.71 -15.82
CA ASP A 409 2.02 -16.05 -16.73
C ASP A 409 1.25 -17.28 -16.24
N LYS A 410 1.97 -18.31 -15.77
CA LYS A 410 1.37 -19.49 -15.15
C LYS A 410 0.55 -19.15 -13.90
N LEU A 411 1.07 -18.25 -13.07
CA LEU A 411 0.39 -17.77 -11.87
C LEU A 411 -0.86 -16.97 -12.23
N ASP A 412 -0.72 -16.01 -13.14
CA ASP A 412 -1.82 -15.16 -13.58
C ASP A 412 -2.96 -15.97 -14.17
N ALA A 413 -2.64 -16.91 -15.07
CA ALA A 413 -3.62 -17.81 -15.65
C ALA A 413 -4.34 -18.69 -14.60
N ALA A 414 -3.63 -19.13 -13.56
CA ALA A 414 -4.24 -19.90 -12.46
C ALA A 414 -5.14 -19.01 -11.58
N VAL A 415 -4.71 -17.79 -11.26
CA VAL A 415 -5.48 -16.86 -10.41
C VAL A 415 -6.69 -16.30 -11.16
N ARG A 416 -6.62 -16.08 -12.47
CA ARG A 416 -7.79 -15.71 -13.29
C ARG A 416 -8.89 -16.77 -13.24
N LYS A 417 -8.55 -18.06 -13.16
CA LYS A 417 -9.54 -19.12 -12.97
C LYS A 417 -10.15 -19.15 -11.57
N LEU A 418 -9.48 -18.56 -10.60
CA LEU A 418 -9.94 -18.45 -9.22
C LEU A 418 -10.93 -17.30 -9.04
N LEU A 419 -10.65 -16.18 -9.71
CA LEU A 419 -11.47 -14.97 -9.67
C LEU A 419 -12.58 -15.13 -10.71
N PRO A 420 -13.87 -14.90 -10.37
CA PRO A 420 -14.96 -15.18 -11.30
C PRO A 420 -14.92 -14.26 -12.51
N ASN A 421 -15.42 -14.76 -13.58
CA ASN A 421 -15.64 -14.43 -14.99
C ASN A 421 -15.54 -12.98 -15.54
N HIS A 422 -14.92 -12.03 -14.85
CA HIS A 422 -14.70 -10.68 -15.41
C HIS A 422 -13.44 -10.55 -16.26
N ALA A 423 -12.59 -11.61 -16.27
CA ALA A 423 -11.38 -11.64 -17.10
C ALA A 423 -11.52 -12.50 -18.37
N GLN A 424 -12.69 -13.07 -18.65
CA GLN A 424 -12.85 -14.02 -19.77
C GLN A 424 -13.48 -13.44 -21.02
N LYS A 425 -13.96 -12.20 -21.06
CA LYS A 425 -14.23 -11.56 -22.35
C LYS A 425 -12.89 -11.14 -22.95
N LYS A 426 -12.36 -12.01 -23.81
CA LYS A 426 -11.35 -11.65 -24.78
C LYS A 426 -11.87 -10.48 -25.63
N PRO A 427 -10.95 -9.60 -26.08
CA PRO A 427 -11.27 -8.54 -27.01
C PRO A 427 -11.97 -9.03 -28.27
#